data_1bdf6702a8d456d4d474b4330bbcb52e
#
_entry.id   1bdf6702a8d456d4d474b4330bbcb52e
#
_cell.length_a   1.000
_cell.length_b   1.000
_cell.length_c   1.000
_cell.angle_alpha   90.00
_cell.angle_beta   90.00
_cell.angle_gamma   90.00
#
_symmetry.space_group_name_H-M   'P 1'
#
loop_
_entity.id
_entity.type
_entity.pdbx_description
1 polymer ?
#
loop_
_entity_poly.entity_id
_entity_poly.type
_entity_poly.pdbx_seq_one_letter_code
_entity_poly.pdbx_strand_id
1 'polypeptide(L)'
;MKLMKKDWVKDQTFLDRASIPIIKLVSSDKFLNFHIDISMSSENHFGLKTVELVRKYLDKYKVLKPIILALKTLLKNGSLNDPYKGGLSSYGLILMVVSFIQSEIDNEKYNESSPTILGETFLNVLGHYGIFFDYNNYVIITYPVEEKADNAEKDNTYQFIPNTHELIIVDPLNNQNNVAKSTFQFMNIKMGFLIAFMVAKEDCECGCHYEYLKNERNMNHGHCILKRIFNSIKRFKDANKNIY
;
A
#
# COMPACT_ATOMS: atom_id res chain seq x y z
N MET A 1 29.86 -5.70 15.70
CA MET A 1 29.72 -6.99 16.40
C MET A 1 29.53 -6.92 17.93
N LYS A 2 29.30 -5.72 18.50
CA LYS A 2 28.99 -5.62 19.96
C LYS A 2 27.53 -5.95 20.30
N LEU A 3 26.61 -5.92 19.34
CA LEU A 3 25.17 -6.16 19.58
C LEU A 3 24.84 -7.61 19.82
N MET A 4 25.48 -8.57 19.13
CA MET A 4 25.26 -10.02 19.37
C MET A 4 25.66 -10.50 20.77
N LYS A 5 26.38 -9.69 21.54
CA LYS A 5 26.75 -10.01 22.93
C LYS A 5 25.69 -9.54 23.95
N LYS A 6 24.53 -9.03 23.48
CA LYS A 6 23.47 -8.54 24.35
C LYS A 6 22.40 -9.61 24.54
N ASP A 7 22.02 -9.86 25.75
CA ASP A 7 21.06 -10.91 26.13
C ASP A 7 19.67 -10.75 25.50
N TRP A 8 19.38 -9.55 25.00
CA TRP A 8 18.12 -9.26 24.35
C TRP A 8 18.11 -9.54 22.83
N VAL A 9 19.28 -9.82 22.22
CA VAL A 9 19.39 -10.12 20.79
C VAL A 9 19.42 -11.63 20.59
N LYS A 10 18.46 -12.15 19.82
CA LYS A 10 18.37 -13.55 19.42
C LYS A 10 19.12 -13.81 18.11
N ASP A 11 18.94 -12.91 17.13
CA ASP A 11 19.52 -13.04 15.80
C ASP A 11 19.91 -11.68 15.22
N GLN A 12 20.92 -11.68 14.33
CA GLN A 12 21.44 -10.50 13.67
C GLN A 12 21.88 -10.82 12.26
N THR A 13 21.37 -10.04 11.28
CA THR A 13 21.74 -10.14 9.87
C THR A 13 22.19 -8.77 9.35
N PHE A 14 23.30 -8.73 8.63
CA PHE A 14 23.79 -7.54 7.96
C PHE A 14 23.41 -7.57 6.48
N LEU A 15 22.79 -6.52 5.99
CA LEU A 15 22.47 -6.29 4.59
C LEU A 15 23.31 -5.10 4.09
N ASP A 16 24.60 -5.34 3.93
CA ASP A 16 25.61 -4.33 3.56
C ASP A 16 25.59 -3.95 2.07
N ARG A 17 25.05 -4.85 1.22
CA ARG A 17 24.95 -4.64 -0.24
C ARG A 17 23.62 -4.02 -0.68
N ALA A 18 22.72 -3.71 0.24
CA ALA A 18 21.50 -3.00 -0.07
C ALA A 18 21.81 -1.53 -0.41
N SER A 19 20.97 -0.88 -1.21
CA SER A 19 21.08 0.56 -1.52
C SER A 19 21.12 1.42 -0.24
N ILE A 20 20.45 0.97 0.81
CA ILE A 20 20.57 1.50 2.17
C ILE A 20 21.01 0.32 3.04
N PRO A 21 22.26 0.30 3.55
CA PRO A 21 22.74 -0.75 4.43
C PRO A 21 21.89 -0.83 5.72
N ILE A 22 21.47 -2.04 6.07
CA ILE A 22 20.58 -2.30 7.22
C ILE A 22 21.18 -3.40 8.10
N ILE A 23 21.12 -3.21 9.40
CA ILE A 23 21.30 -4.26 10.39
C ILE A 23 19.92 -4.73 10.80
N LYS A 24 19.57 -5.98 10.48
CA LYS A 24 18.33 -6.61 10.96
C LYS A 24 18.64 -7.33 12.27
N LEU A 25 17.83 -7.08 13.29
CA LEU A 25 17.90 -7.75 14.58
C LEU A 25 16.58 -8.44 14.87
N VAL A 26 16.64 -9.57 15.54
CA VAL A 26 15.47 -10.20 16.16
C VAL A 26 15.73 -10.21 17.67
N SER A 27 14.79 -9.67 18.45
CA SER A 27 14.88 -9.70 19.89
C SER A 27 14.67 -11.12 20.42
N SER A 28 15.19 -11.41 21.64
CA SER A 28 14.99 -12.71 22.27
C SER A 28 13.52 -12.94 22.66
N ASP A 29 13.17 -14.20 22.96
CA ASP A 29 11.79 -14.59 23.30
C ASP A 29 11.24 -13.83 24.51
N LYS A 30 12.09 -13.40 25.44
CA LYS A 30 11.73 -12.52 26.56
C LYS A 30 11.15 -11.17 26.07
N PHE A 31 11.50 -10.74 24.87
CA PHE A 31 11.07 -9.49 24.24
C PHE A 31 10.21 -9.76 22.99
N LEU A 32 9.46 -10.86 22.96
CA LEU A 32 8.44 -11.18 21.96
C LEU A 32 8.95 -11.29 20.52
N ASN A 33 10.23 -11.58 20.29
CA ASN A 33 10.83 -11.74 18.96
C ASN A 33 10.57 -10.54 18.03
N PHE A 34 10.71 -9.32 18.51
CA PHE A 34 10.57 -8.13 17.67
C PHE A 34 11.64 -8.09 16.58
N HIS A 35 11.20 -7.79 15.35
CA HIS A 35 12.10 -7.50 14.24
C HIS A 35 12.43 -6.01 14.26
N ILE A 36 13.72 -5.70 14.30
CA ILE A 36 14.25 -4.33 14.39
C ILE A 36 15.20 -4.12 13.22
N ASP A 37 14.92 -3.12 12.39
CA ASP A 37 15.80 -2.72 11.31
C ASP A 37 16.52 -1.42 11.72
N ILE A 38 17.85 -1.44 11.70
CA ILE A 38 18.69 -0.29 12.02
C ILE A 38 19.42 0.14 10.74
N SER A 39 19.19 1.37 10.29
CA SER A 39 19.93 2.00 9.21
C SER A 39 20.79 3.15 9.73
N MET A 40 21.89 3.43 9.03
CA MET A 40 22.72 4.58 9.32
C MET A 40 22.23 5.78 8.51
N SER A 41 22.21 6.96 9.14
CA SER A 41 21.91 8.19 8.41
C SER A 41 23.08 8.54 7.47
N SER A 42 22.76 8.88 6.23
CA SER A 42 23.71 9.36 5.22
C SER A 42 23.06 10.50 4.43
N GLU A 43 23.83 11.23 3.64
CA GLU A 43 23.28 12.33 2.82
C GLU A 43 22.19 11.86 1.86
N ASN A 44 22.25 10.60 1.41
CA ASN A 44 21.27 9.98 0.51
C ASN A 44 20.17 9.20 1.26
N HIS A 45 20.11 9.28 2.60
CA HIS A 45 19.13 8.56 3.39
C HIS A 45 17.92 9.47 3.72
N PHE A 46 16.88 9.39 2.90
CA PHE A 46 15.66 10.19 3.05
C PHE A 46 14.68 9.68 4.11
N GLY A 47 15.02 8.66 4.89
CA GLY A 47 14.08 7.99 5.81
C GLY A 47 13.33 8.93 6.77
N LEU A 48 14.03 9.90 7.39
CA LEU A 48 13.39 10.89 8.27
C LEU A 48 12.46 11.82 7.50
N LYS A 49 12.90 12.33 6.35
CA LYS A 49 12.07 13.18 5.46
C LYS A 49 10.84 12.43 4.96
N THR A 50 11.00 11.12 4.64
CA THR A 50 9.87 10.26 4.28
C THR A 50 8.83 10.16 5.41
N VAL A 51 9.27 10.02 6.67
CA VAL A 51 8.37 9.99 7.82
C VAL A 51 7.60 11.31 7.95
N GLU A 52 8.26 12.44 7.79
CA GLU A 52 7.64 13.77 7.85
C GLU A 52 6.61 13.93 6.72
N LEU A 53 6.97 13.57 5.49
CA LEU A 53 6.06 13.60 4.34
C LEU A 53 4.82 12.74 4.56
N VAL A 54 5.00 11.50 5.00
CA VAL A 54 3.89 10.58 5.27
C VAL A 54 2.98 11.12 6.39
N ARG A 55 3.54 11.71 7.44
CA ARG A 55 2.73 12.37 8.48
C ARG A 55 1.87 13.49 7.90
N LYS A 56 2.43 14.36 7.07
CA LYS A 56 1.67 15.43 6.40
C LYS A 56 0.51 14.88 5.56
N TYR A 57 0.71 13.79 4.81
CA TYR A 57 -0.36 13.14 4.07
C TYR A 57 -1.44 12.55 5.00
N LEU A 58 -1.04 11.90 6.09
CA LEU A 58 -1.99 11.33 7.07
C LEU A 58 -2.80 12.41 7.79
N ASP A 59 -2.21 13.57 8.05
CA ASP A 59 -2.89 14.70 8.69
C ASP A 59 -3.89 15.36 7.73
N LYS A 60 -3.53 15.45 6.45
CA LYS A 60 -4.38 16.05 5.42
C LYS A 60 -5.54 15.14 5.01
N TYR A 61 -5.28 13.87 4.73
CA TYR A 61 -6.26 12.92 4.20
C TYR A 61 -6.72 11.94 5.29
N LYS A 62 -7.83 12.22 5.97
CA LYS A 62 -8.30 11.41 7.11
C LYS A 62 -8.63 9.96 6.74
N VAL A 63 -9.05 9.72 5.50
CA VAL A 63 -9.33 8.37 4.98
C VAL A 63 -8.06 7.53 4.73
N LEU A 64 -6.89 8.17 4.59
CA LEU A 64 -5.65 7.52 4.17
C LEU A 64 -5.24 6.38 5.11
N LYS A 65 -5.22 6.64 6.42
CA LYS A 65 -4.76 5.66 7.42
C LYS A 65 -5.57 4.36 7.41
N PRO A 66 -6.91 4.38 7.51
CA PRO A 66 -7.70 3.13 7.49
C PRO A 66 -7.58 2.39 6.15
N ILE A 67 -7.55 3.10 5.03
CA ILE A 67 -7.39 2.49 3.70
C ILE A 67 -6.03 1.79 3.57
N ILE A 68 -4.94 2.45 3.97
CA ILE A 68 -3.60 1.85 3.96
C ILE A 68 -3.54 0.60 4.83
N LEU A 69 -4.15 0.60 6.01
CA LEU A 69 -4.17 -0.58 6.88
C LEU A 69 -4.92 -1.75 6.25
N ALA A 70 -6.06 -1.51 5.61
CA ALA A 70 -6.82 -2.52 4.89
C ALA A 70 -6.03 -3.09 3.70
N LEU A 71 -5.45 -2.23 2.85
CA LEU A 71 -4.65 -2.64 1.71
C LEU A 71 -3.34 -3.36 2.11
N LYS A 72 -2.68 -2.93 3.19
CA LYS A 72 -1.52 -3.66 3.75
C LYS A 72 -1.91 -5.07 4.19
N THR A 73 -3.06 -5.22 4.83
CA THR A 73 -3.57 -6.54 5.24
C THR A 73 -3.87 -7.41 4.02
N LEU A 74 -4.48 -6.84 2.98
CA LEU A 74 -4.73 -7.49 1.71
C LEU A 74 -3.43 -8.02 1.09
N LEU A 75 -2.44 -7.15 0.89
CA LEU A 75 -1.15 -7.51 0.29
C LEU A 75 -0.39 -8.54 1.15
N LYS A 76 -0.46 -8.42 2.49
CA LYS A 76 0.15 -9.39 3.40
C LYS A 76 -0.45 -10.79 3.23
N ASN A 77 -1.77 -10.91 3.09
CA ASN A 77 -2.45 -12.19 2.87
C ASN A 77 -2.05 -12.81 1.52
N GLY A 78 -1.77 -11.99 0.50
CA GLY A 78 -1.21 -12.39 -0.78
C GLY A 78 0.29 -12.68 -0.76
N SER A 79 1.01 -12.37 0.32
CA SER A 79 2.50 -12.33 0.38
C SER A 79 3.11 -11.36 -0.64
N LEU A 80 2.40 -10.27 -0.93
CA LEU A 80 2.76 -9.23 -1.91
C LEU A 80 3.27 -7.95 -1.24
N ASN A 81 3.58 -7.98 0.05
CA ASN A 81 4.03 -6.83 0.85
C ASN A 81 5.53 -6.85 1.18
N ASP A 82 6.29 -7.78 0.61
CA ASP A 82 7.73 -7.92 0.87
C ASP A 82 8.54 -7.50 -0.37
N PRO A 83 9.20 -6.33 -0.37
CA PRO A 83 10.00 -5.85 -1.51
C PRO A 83 11.15 -6.78 -1.91
N TYR A 84 11.70 -7.57 -0.96
CA TYR A 84 12.74 -8.57 -1.27
C TYR A 84 12.22 -9.73 -2.12
N LYS A 85 10.90 -9.97 -2.05
CA LYS A 85 10.21 -10.98 -2.85
C LYS A 85 9.45 -10.38 -4.03
N GLY A 86 9.74 -9.13 -4.37
CA GLY A 86 9.07 -8.44 -5.46
C GLY A 86 7.70 -7.88 -5.13
N GLY A 87 7.33 -7.84 -3.85
CA GLY A 87 6.10 -7.22 -3.38
C GLY A 87 6.21 -5.69 -3.25
N LEU A 88 5.10 -5.04 -2.99
CA LEU A 88 5.01 -3.58 -2.85
C LEU A 88 5.43 -3.14 -1.45
N SER A 89 6.31 -2.15 -1.38
CA SER A 89 6.70 -1.51 -0.12
C SER A 89 5.54 -0.75 0.51
N SER A 90 5.58 -0.58 1.84
CA SER A 90 4.57 0.24 2.54
C SER A 90 4.57 1.69 2.05
N TYR A 91 5.74 2.24 1.71
CA TYR A 91 5.86 3.60 1.20
C TYR A 91 5.27 3.71 -0.21
N GLY A 92 5.59 2.77 -1.11
CA GLY A 92 4.98 2.72 -2.44
C GLY A 92 3.45 2.62 -2.39
N LEU A 93 2.91 1.78 -1.49
CA LEU A 93 1.47 1.69 -1.30
C LEU A 93 0.85 3.02 -0.83
N ILE A 94 1.50 3.73 0.10
CA ILE A 94 1.04 5.05 0.56
C ILE A 94 1.00 6.02 -0.61
N LEU A 95 2.06 6.10 -1.41
CA LEU A 95 2.13 7.00 -2.57
C LEU A 95 1.05 6.67 -3.62
N MET A 96 0.79 5.40 -3.89
CA MET A 96 -0.31 4.99 -4.78
C MET A 96 -1.66 5.53 -4.29
N VAL A 97 -1.98 5.33 -3.00
CA VAL A 97 -3.27 5.79 -2.46
C VAL A 97 -3.35 7.32 -2.41
N VAL A 98 -2.25 8.00 -2.08
CA VAL A 98 -2.19 9.47 -2.08
C VAL A 98 -2.38 10.02 -3.49
N SER A 99 -1.69 9.47 -4.49
CA SER A 99 -1.84 9.85 -5.90
C SER A 99 -3.30 9.71 -6.36
N PHE A 100 -3.95 8.59 -6.01
CA PHE A 100 -5.37 8.38 -6.31
C PHE A 100 -6.26 9.45 -5.65
N ILE A 101 -6.09 9.71 -4.35
CA ILE A 101 -6.88 10.73 -3.64
C ILE A 101 -6.66 12.12 -4.25
N GLN A 102 -5.43 12.47 -4.60
CA GLN A 102 -5.11 13.75 -5.23
C GLN A 102 -5.78 13.87 -6.61
N SER A 103 -5.77 12.80 -7.41
CA SER A 103 -6.48 12.75 -8.69
C SER A 103 -8.00 12.93 -8.52
N GLU A 104 -8.61 12.32 -7.51
CA GLU A 104 -10.05 12.48 -7.24
C GLU A 104 -10.41 13.89 -6.78
N ILE A 105 -9.53 14.54 -6.00
CA ILE A 105 -9.69 15.95 -5.60
C ILE A 105 -9.58 16.86 -6.83
N ASP A 106 -8.60 16.62 -7.70
CA ASP A 106 -8.39 17.43 -8.92
C ASP A 106 -9.55 17.30 -9.90
N ASN A 107 -10.24 16.16 -9.89
CA ASN A 107 -11.45 15.92 -10.70
C ASN A 107 -12.75 16.29 -9.97
N GLU A 108 -12.68 16.95 -8.80
CA GLU A 108 -13.83 17.36 -7.97
C GLU A 108 -14.74 16.19 -7.54
N LYS A 109 -14.21 14.97 -7.53
CA LYS A 109 -14.95 13.76 -7.16
C LYS A 109 -14.81 13.39 -5.69
N TYR A 110 -13.81 13.96 -5.00
CA TYR A 110 -13.52 13.64 -3.61
C TYR A 110 -14.34 14.50 -2.66
N ASN A 111 -15.23 13.87 -1.86
CA ASN A 111 -16.01 14.54 -0.83
C ASN A 111 -15.73 13.92 0.54
N GLU A 112 -14.82 14.53 1.30
CA GLU A 112 -14.42 14.04 2.63
C GLU A 112 -15.56 14.03 3.66
N SER A 113 -16.62 14.79 3.44
CA SER A 113 -17.79 14.86 4.32
C SER A 113 -18.82 13.74 4.05
N SER A 114 -18.64 12.95 2.99
CA SER A 114 -19.52 11.82 2.70
C SER A 114 -19.41 10.75 3.80
N PRO A 115 -20.52 10.24 4.35
CA PRO A 115 -20.51 9.16 5.33
C PRO A 115 -19.99 7.84 4.76
N THR A 116 -19.97 7.69 3.44
CA THR A 116 -19.55 6.50 2.70
C THR A 116 -18.11 6.60 2.17
N ILE A 117 -17.45 7.75 2.38
CA ILE A 117 -16.16 8.08 1.76
C ILE A 117 -15.08 6.99 1.96
N LEU A 118 -15.04 6.32 3.11
CA LEU A 118 -14.06 5.26 3.37
C LEU A 118 -14.27 4.04 2.47
N GLY A 119 -15.51 3.60 2.34
CA GLY A 119 -15.87 2.45 1.50
C GLY A 119 -15.71 2.78 0.01
N GLU A 120 -16.18 3.95 -0.41
CA GLU A 120 -16.05 4.44 -1.77
C GLU A 120 -14.59 4.57 -2.18
N THR A 121 -13.75 5.24 -1.39
CA THR A 121 -12.34 5.41 -1.68
C THR A 121 -11.61 4.05 -1.71
N PHE A 122 -11.92 3.14 -0.78
CA PHE A 122 -11.33 1.80 -0.77
C PHE A 122 -11.67 1.02 -2.04
N LEU A 123 -12.94 0.99 -2.44
CA LEU A 123 -13.39 0.32 -3.67
C LEU A 123 -12.79 0.97 -4.92
N ASN A 124 -12.79 2.30 -4.98
CA ASN A 124 -12.28 3.04 -6.13
C ASN A 124 -10.77 2.83 -6.30
N VAL A 125 -9.98 2.80 -5.21
CA VAL A 125 -8.55 2.45 -5.26
C VAL A 125 -8.34 1.04 -5.80
N LEU A 126 -9.12 0.06 -5.34
CA LEU A 126 -9.04 -1.32 -5.84
C LEU A 126 -9.39 -1.42 -7.32
N GLY A 127 -10.47 -0.75 -7.75
CA GLY A 127 -10.89 -0.71 -9.15
C GLY A 127 -9.89 0.03 -10.03
N HIS A 128 -9.41 1.18 -9.56
CA HIS A 128 -8.44 1.99 -10.30
C HIS A 128 -7.17 1.18 -10.59
N TYR A 129 -6.48 0.69 -9.57
CA TYR A 129 -5.22 -0.04 -9.75
C TYR A 129 -5.39 -1.51 -10.18
N GLY A 130 -6.56 -2.11 -9.98
CA GLY A 130 -6.84 -3.47 -10.43
C GLY A 130 -7.29 -3.57 -11.89
N ILE A 131 -7.96 -2.51 -12.42
CA ILE A 131 -8.60 -2.57 -13.74
C ILE A 131 -8.14 -1.43 -14.64
N PHE A 132 -8.33 -0.17 -14.19
CA PHE A 132 -8.32 0.99 -15.06
C PHE A 132 -6.93 1.59 -15.30
N PHE A 133 -6.01 1.47 -14.35
CA PHE A 133 -4.69 2.06 -14.48
C PHE A 133 -3.84 1.32 -15.51
N ASP A 134 -3.37 2.07 -16.50
CA ASP A 134 -2.48 1.54 -17.54
C ASP A 134 -1.01 1.65 -17.11
N TYR A 135 -0.52 0.57 -16.50
CA TYR A 135 0.85 0.45 -16.02
C TYR A 135 1.92 0.50 -17.13
N ASN A 136 1.52 0.33 -18.40
CA ASN A 136 2.46 0.36 -19.50
C ASN A 136 2.78 1.77 -20.00
N ASN A 137 1.86 2.71 -19.75
CA ASN A 137 1.95 4.04 -20.34
C ASN A 137 1.88 5.18 -19.32
N TYR A 138 1.62 4.88 -18.03
CA TYR A 138 1.53 5.91 -17.00
C TYR A 138 2.39 5.59 -15.79
N VAL A 139 3.00 6.64 -15.24
CA VAL A 139 3.72 6.62 -13.97
C VAL A 139 2.92 7.34 -12.89
N ILE A 140 3.08 6.90 -11.66
CA ILE A 140 2.37 7.43 -10.50
C ILE A 140 3.20 8.55 -9.88
N ILE A 141 2.59 9.73 -9.72
CA ILE A 141 3.20 10.91 -9.11
C ILE A 141 2.35 11.38 -7.94
N THR A 142 2.96 11.95 -6.94
CA THR A 142 2.28 12.58 -5.80
C THR A 142 2.86 13.98 -5.57
N TYR A 143 2.02 14.90 -5.11
CA TYR A 143 2.46 16.25 -4.75
C TYR A 143 2.64 16.37 -3.24
N PRO A 144 3.64 17.17 -2.80
CA PRO A 144 3.70 17.64 -1.42
C PRO A 144 2.42 18.38 -1.01
N VAL A 145 2.05 18.28 0.24
CA VAL A 145 0.81 18.88 0.79
C VAL A 145 0.78 20.41 0.63
N GLU A 146 1.95 21.05 0.59
CA GLU A 146 2.14 22.50 0.64
C GLU A 146 2.18 23.16 -0.75
N GLU A 147 2.31 22.40 -1.83
CA GLU A 147 2.55 22.94 -3.18
C GLU A 147 1.29 23.29 -3.98
N LYS A 148 0.08 23.08 -3.45
CA LYS A 148 -1.14 23.65 -4.05
C LYS A 148 -1.35 25.09 -3.57
N ALA A 149 -0.44 25.99 -3.93
CA ALA A 149 -0.74 27.41 -4.01
C ALA A 149 -1.59 27.66 -5.26
N ASP A 150 -2.55 28.58 -5.15
CA ASP A 150 -3.67 28.89 -6.06
C ASP A 150 -3.39 29.11 -7.57
N ASN A 151 -2.19 28.83 -8.07
CA ASN A 151 -1.75 29.10 -9.45
C ASN A 151 -0.96 27.97 -10.12
N ALA A 152 -0.86 26.77 -9.52
CA ALA A 152 -0.26 25.66 -10.24
C ALA A 152 -1.25 25.11 -11.27
N GLU A 153 -0.85 25.06 -12.54
CA GLU A 153 -1.51 24.24 -13.55
C GLU A 153 -1.87 22.89 -12.93
N LYS A 154 -3.07 22.36 -13.27
CA LYS A 154 -3.54 21.05 -12.77
C LYS A 154 -2.47 20.01 -13.07
N ASP A 155 -1.53 19.85 -12.15
CA ASP A 155 -0.47 18.87 -12.28
C ASP A 155 -1.13 17.49 -12.20
N ASN A 156 -1.01 16.73 -13.28
CA ASN A 156 -1.57 15.39 -13.37
C ASN A 156 -0.82 14.47 -12.41
N THR A 157 -1.56 13.78 -11.52
CA THR A 157 -1.01 12.74 -10.65
C THR A 157 -0.47 11.53 -11.42
N TYR A 158 -0.67 11.51 -12.74
CA TYR A 158 -0.20 10.47 -13.63
C TYR A 158 0.48 11.11 -14.84
N GLN A 159 1.76 10.79 -15.05
CA GLN A 159 2.50 11.24 -16.22
C GLN A 159 2.52 10.13 -17.27
N PHE A 160 2.25 10.50 -18.52
CA PHE A 160 2.37 9.59 -19.66
C PHE A 160 3.84 9.37 -20.01
N ILE A 161 4.30 8.10 -19.95
CA ILE A 161 5.60 7.63 -20.41
C ILE A 161 5.36 6.30 -21.12
N PRO A 162 5.46 6.24 -22.45
CA PRO A 162 5.09 5.03 -23.19
C PRO A 162 6.07 3.86 -22.94
N ASN A 163 5.54 2.64 -22.95
CA ASN A 163 6.30 1.39 -22.91
C ASN A 163 7.16 1.20 -21.66
N THR A 164 6.66 1.53 -20.49
CA THR A 164 7.40 1.34 -19.21
C THR A 164 7.54 -0.14 -18.85
N HIS A 165 6.53 -0.96 -19.15
CA HIS A 165 6.45 -2.39 -18.82
C HIS A 165 6.73 -2.74 -17.34
N GLU A 166 6.72 -1.75 -16.46
CA GLU A 166 6.96 -1.89 -15.03
C GLU A 166 6.10 -0.91 -14.22
N LEU A 167 5.95 -1.17 -12.94
CA LEU A 167 5.34 -0.23 -12.02
C LEU A 167 6.34 0.88 -11.70
N ILE A 168 6.02 2.12 -12.07
CA ILE A 168 6.82 3.29 -11.73
C ILE A 168 6.04 4.19 -10.77
N ILE A 169 6.62 4.41 -9.59
CA ILE A 169 6.13 5.33 -8.56
C ILE A 169 7.25 6.32 -8.29
N VAL A 170 7.09 7.56 -8.72
CA VAL A 170 8.08 8.61 -8.53
C VAL A 170 8.13 9.02 -7.06
N ASP A 171 9.32 9.03 -6.48
CA ASP A 171 9.53 9.49 -5.10
C ASP A 171 9.43 11.02 -5.05
N PRO A 172 8.47 11.61 -4.32
CA PRO A 172 8.34 13.06 -4.24
C PRO A 172 9.52 13.76 -3.54
N LEU A 173 10.38 13.00 -2.85
CA LEU A 173 11.62 13.51 -2.23
C LEU A 173 12.84 13.38 -3.15
N ASN A 174 12.75 12.56 -4.19
CA ASN A 174 13.80 12.36 -5.19
C ASN A 174 13.19 11.85 -6.49
N ASN A 175 12.88 12.74 -7.41
CA ASN A 175 12.21 12.44 -8.67
C ASN A 175 12.95 11.46 -9.61
N GLN A 176 14.22 11.19 -9.35
CA GLN A 176 14.99 10.17 -10.08
C GLN A 176 14.82 8.77 -9.49
N ASN A 177 14.16 8.64 -8.33
CA ASN A 177 13.96 7.38 -7.65
C ASN A 177 12.58 6.77 -7.98
N ASN A 178 12.58 5.56 -8.53
CA ASN A 178 11.37 4.73 -8.61
C ASN A 178 11.24 3.93 -7.30
N VAL A 179 10.26 4.29 -6.46
CA VAL A 179 9.97 3.60 -5.17
C VAL A 179 9.54 2.15 -5.39
N ALA A 180 9.00 1.84 -6.57
CA ALA A 180 8.55 0.49 -6.93
C ALA A 180 9.60 -0.34 -7.69
N LYS A 181 10.85 0.12 -7.82
CA LYS A 181 11.91 -0.55 -8.60
C LYS A 181 12.09 -2.05 -8.28
N SER A 182 11.87 -2.45 -7.02
CA SER A 182 11.96 -3.86 -6.59
C SER A 182 10.64 -4.63 -6.75
N THR A 183 9.56 -4.00 -7.23
CA THR A 183 8.20 -4.58 -7.26
C THR A 183 7.97 -5.36 -8.56
N PHE A 184 8.77 -6.41 -8.79
CA PHE A 184 8.63 -7.23 -10.01
C PHE A 184 7.37 -8.10 -10.04
N GLN A 185 6.68 -8.28 -8.90
CA GLN A 185 5.39 -8.97 -8.82
C GLN A 185 4.20 -8.01 -9.02
N PHE A 186 4.36 -6.86 -9.69
CA PHE A 186 3.28 -5.88 -9.81
C PHE A 186 2.03 -6.44 -10.52
N MET A 187 2.17 -7.38 -11.44
CA MET A 187 1.03 -8.05 -12.05
C MET A 187 0.21 -8.87 -11.05
N ASN A 188 0.86 -9.53 -10.09
CA ASN A 188 0.18 -10.24 -9.01
C ASN A 188 -0.52 -9.26 -8.05
N ILE A 189 0.05 -8.08 -7.82
CA ILE A 189 -0.56 -7.00 -7.04
C ILE A 189 -1.80 -6.47 -7.76
N LYS A 190 -1.70 -6.19 -9.06
CA LYS A 190 -2.83 -5.80 -9.92
C LYS A 190 -3.96 -6.82 -9.84
N MET A 191 -3.66 -8.10 -10.02
CA MET A 191 -4.65 -9.19 -9.90
C MET A 191 -5.24 -9.27 -8.49
N GLY A 192 -4.43 -9.05 -7.45
CA GLY A 192 -4.89 -8.99 -6.08
C GLY A 192 -5.94 -7.88 -5.85
N PHE A 193 -5.70 -6.69 -6.38
CA PHE A 193 -6.65 -5.58 -6.32
C PHE A 193 -7.91 -5.86 -7.14
N LEU A 194 -7.77 -6.43 -8.34
CA LEU A 194 -8.89 -6.85 -9.18
C LEU A 194 -9.81 -7.84 -8.46
N ILE A 195 -9.26 -8.92 -7.91
CA ILE A 195 -10.02 -9.94 -7.19
C ILE A 195 -10.74 -9.32 -5.98
N ALA A 196 -10.03 -8.48 -5.23
CA ALA A 196 -10.61 -7.78 -4.08
C ALA A 196 -11.79 -6.89 -4.49
N PHE A 197 -11.65 -6.15 -5.60
CA PHE A 197 -12.70 -5.31 -6.16
C PHE A 197 -13.92 -6.13 -6.60
N MET A 198 -13.73 -7.23 -7.32
CA MET A 198 -14.81 -8.10 -7.79
C MET A 198 -15.60 -8.69 -6.62
N VAL A 199 -14.91 -9.23 -5.61
CA VAL A 199 -15.55 -9.77 -4.40
C VAL A 199 -16.33 -8.70 -3.66
N ALA A 200 -15.81 -7.48 -3.58
CA ALA A 200 -16.50 -6.37 -2.92
C ALA A 200 -17.75 -5.93 -3.68
N LYS A 201 -17.69 -5.90 -5.02
CA LYS A 201 -18.84 -5.56 -5.86
C LYS A 201 -19.95 -6.60 -5.77
N GLU A 202 -19.63 -7.89 -5.86
CA GLU A 202 -20.61 -8.97 -5.70
C GLU A 202 -21.38 -8.84 -4.39
N ASP A 203 -20.72 -8.51 -3.29
CA ASP A 203 -21.36 -8.31 -2.00
C ASP A 203 -22.25 -7.06 -1.96
N CYS A 204 -21.92 -6.00 -2.67
CA CYS A 204 -22.73 -4.79 -2.76
C CYS A 204 -23.99 -5.00 -3.61
N GLU A 205 -23.91 -5.80 -4.68
CA GLU A 205 -25.01 -6.02 -5.62
C GLU A 205 -26.03 -7.05 -5.10
N CYS A 206 -25.62 -8.04 -4.30
CA CYS A 206 -26.53 -9.08 -3.82
C CYS A 206 -27.56 -8.62 -2.77
N GLY A 207 -27.43 -7.41 -2.22
CA GLY A 207 -28.39 -6.84 -1.25
C GLY A 207 -28.53 -7.60 0.07
N CYS A 208 -27.94 -8.78 0.18
CA CYS A 208 -28.05 -9.65 1.35
C CYS A 208 -27.47 -9.01 2.63
N HIS A 209 -26.64 -7.98 2.47
CA HIS A 209 -26.05 -7.27 3.60
C HIS A 209 -27.06 -6.38 4.34
N TYR A 210 -28.07 -5.88 3.65
CA TYR A 210 -29.07 -4.98 4.24
C TYR A 210 -30.07 -5.70 5.15
N GLU A 211 -30.46 -6.93 4.81
CA GLU A 211 -31.32 -7.75 5.65
C GLU A 211 -30.58 -8.30 6.89
N TYR A 212 -29.26 -8.52 6.77
CA TYR A 212 -28.42 -9.05 7.85
C TYR A 212 -28.18 -8.05 8.98
N LEU A 213 -28.04 -6.76 8.66
CA LEU A 213 -27.90 -5.69 9.66
C LEU A 213 -29.16 -5.46 10.48
N LYS A 214 -30.35 -5.89 9.99
CA LYS A 214 -31.62 -5.84 10.74
C LYS A 214 -31.75 -6.91 11.80
N ASN A 215 -30.96 -8.00 11.72
CA ASN A 215 -31.05 -9.12 12.66
C ASN A 215 -29.75 -9.21 13.49
N GLU A 216 -29.57 -8.28 14.44
CA GLU A 216 -28.39 -8.14 15.32
C GLU A 216 -28.04 -9.37 16.19
N ARG A 217 -28.78 -10.46 16.13
CA ARG A 217 -28.64 -11.61 17.07
C ARG A 217 -27.79 -12.77 16.58
N ASN A 218 -27.32 -12.75 15.31
CA ASN A 218 -26.49 -13.85 14.76
C ASN A 218 -25.33 -13.30 13.92
N MET A 219 -24.40 -12.58 14.55
CA MET A 219 -23.11 -12.27 13.93
C MET A 219 -22.26 -13.53 13.84
N ASN A 220 -22.56 -14.40 12.91
CA ASN A 220 -21.60 -15.39 12.45
C ASN A 220 -20.53 -14.64 11.65
N HIS A 221 -19.30 -14.58 12.16
CA HIS A 221 -18.15 -13.85 11.60
C HIS A 221 -17.80 -14.18 10.13
N GLY A 222 -18.62 -14.99 9.43
CA GLY A 222 -18.46 -15.36 8.02
C GLY A 222 -18.79 -14.28 7.01
N HIS A 223 -19.59 -13.28 7.38
CA HIS A 223 -20.18 -12.30 6.45
C HIS A 223 -19.50 -10.91 6.44
N CYS A 224 -18.37 -10.74 7.13
CA CYS A 224 -17.62 -9.50 7.01
C CYS A 224 -16.98 -9.39 5.62
N ILE A 225 -17.38 -8.38 4.83
CA ILE A 225 -16.88 -8.15 3.48
C ILE A 225 -15.35 -8.10 3.42
N LEU A 226 -14.70 -7.43 4.37
CA LEU A 226 -13.24 -7.37 4.45
C LEU A 226 -12.62 -8.76 4.67
N LYS A 227 -13.25 -9.62 5.48
CA LYS A 227 -12.79 -10.99 5.69
C LYS A 227 -12.89 -11.82 4.41
N ARG A 228 -13.97 -11.67 3.64
CA ARG A 228 -14.14 -12.34 2.33
C ARG A 228 -13.09 -11.86 1.34
N ILE A 229 -12.88 -10.56 1.22
CA ILE A 229 -11.85 -9.93 0.39
C ILE A 229 -10.48 -10.49 0.76
N PHE A 230 -10.11 -10.50 2.05
CA PHE A 230 -8.80 -10.98 2.49
C PHE A 230 -8.61 -12.48 2.27
N ASN A 231 -9.66 -13.28 2.40
CA ASN A 231 -9.62 -14.72 2.15
C ASN A 231 -9.51 -15.03 0.65
N SER A 232 -10.13 -14.25 -0.24
CA SER A 232 -10.04 -14.45 -1.69
C SER A 232 -8.60 -14.30 -2.19
N ILE A 233 -7.87 -13.32 -1.70
CA ILE A 233 -6.45 -13.12 -2.03
C ILE A 233 -5.57 -14.25 -1.50
N LYS A 234 -5.86 -14.75 -0.31
CA LYS A 234 -5.15 -15.91 0.22
C LYS A 234 -5.35 -17.16 -0.64
N ARG A 235 -6.60 -17.41 -1.10
CA ARG A 235 -6.90 -18.51 -2.03
C ARG A 235 -6.17 -18.34 -3.37
N PHE A 236 -6.16 -17.14 -3.92
CA PHE A 236 -5.42 -16.82 -5.15
C PHE A 236 -3.93 -17.14 -5.01
N LYS A 237 -3.30 -16.72 -3.92
CA LYS A 237 -1.90 -17.04 -3.61
C LYS A 237 -1.68 -18.55 -3.54
N ASP A 238 -2.55 -19.27 -2.81
CA ASP A 238 -2.39 -20.72 -2.60
C ASP A 238 -2.58 -21.49 -3.92
N ALA A 239 -3.46 -21.04 -4.80
CA ALA A 239 -3.62 -21.61 -6.15
C ALA A 239 -2.38 -21.41 -7.04
N ASN A 240 -1.69 -20.27 -6.91
CA ASN A 240 -0.52 -19.94 -7.74
C ASN A 240 0.80 -20.50 -7.19
N LYS A 241 0.85 -21.05 -5.99
CA LYS A 241 2.07 -21.69 -5.44
C LYS A 241 2.57 -22.88 -6.24
N ASN A 242 1.72 -23.49 -7.04
CA ASN A 242 2.04 -24.68 -7.83
C ASN A 242 2.48 -24.35 -9.27
N ILE A 243 2.61 -23.06 -9.61
CA ILE A 243 2.93 -22.60 -10.97
C ILE A 243 4.39 -22.10 -11.09
N TYR A 244 5.13 -21.97 -9.94
CA TYR A 244 6.53 -21.54 -9.90
C TYR A 244 7.40 -22.52 -9.14
#